data_d6b84e360ca5efd610414717d49ae5b5
#
_entry.id   d6b84e360ca5efd610414717d49ae5b5
#
_cell.length_a   1.000
_cell.length_b   1.000
_cell.length_c   1.000
_cell.angle_alpha   90.00
_cell.angle_beta   90.00
_cell.angle_gamma   90.00
#
_symmetry.space_group_name_H-M   'P 1'
#
loop_
_entity.id
_entity.type
_entity.pdbx_description
1 polymer ?
#
loop_
_entity_poly.entity_id
_entity_poly.type
_entity_poly.pdbx_seq_one_letter_code
_entity_poly.pdbx_strand_id
1 'polypeptide(L)'
;MKKISFKKLVNIHILMMWVFSLALLSFSLSGNAQTWSLQKCIDTAQVYNKNLQMGRNNMELSAERAQEAKANLLPKINLSADYKYFTELPYQLMPQSAFGGPEGMYKEVQMGVPHNMSANIQVAMPLYNSQIYGAIQTTKIASGLNHLQYKKTEEQVYFEISNLYYNAQILVHQQQFIEGNLGNTEKLLETLELLHSQLMIKKSDVSKVALQKEQLQTQLELVKSNLDQVMNALKFSMGISIQQNVEIETEILHQSDAEYSLNQPIDLEIALAQNKLLSSELSTLKNSRLPSVSLYGSYGQSGFGYDEKPNDFLKLYPVSFAGLQLSVPIFNGTVTKRKINQKKIEIQNSELQMNNVAEQNNMLIENATRKRFVTQQTIENTTNQIDLAKTVYDEMVLQQKQGTSSLTEILLADNALREAQQNQLTAIIDYLKADLELKKLTGNISIKN
;
A
#
# COMPACT_ATOMS: atom_id res chain seq x y z
N MET A 1 54.09 3.77 56.28
CA MET A 1 52.97 3.41 55.41
C MET A 1 51.70 4.09 55.91
N LYS A 2 51.22 5.14 55.23
CA LYS A 2 50.02 5.90 55.65
C LYS A 2 48.76 5.12 55.22
N LYS A 3 47.94 4.68 56.18
CA LYS A 3 46.60 4.09 55.94
C LYS A 3 45.67 5.15 55.38
N ILE A 4 45.33 5.04 54.12
CA ILE A 4 44.29 5.87 53.50
C ILE A 4 42.95 5.38 54.05
N SER A 5 42.21 6.28 54.74
CA SER A 5 40.95 5.99 55.41
C SER A 5 39.88 5.59 54.37
N PHE A 6 39.24 4.46 54.57
CA PHE A 6 38.14 3.87 53.77
C PHE A 6 37.01 4.89 53.47
N LYS A 7 36.76 5.86 54.37
CA LYS A 7 35.82 6.95 54.16
C LYS A 7 36.18 7.90 53.00
N LYS A 8 37.46 8.10 52.68
CA LYS A 8 37.87 8.96 51.56
C LYS A 8 37.67 8.26 50.22
N LEU A 9 37.80 6.94 50.13
CA LEU A 9 37.57 6.17 48.91
C LEU A 9 36.06 6.11 48.56
N VAL A 10 35.17 5.97 49.55
CA VAL A 10 33.70 5.97 49.33
C VAL A 10 33.21 7.32 48.87
N ASN A 11 33.73 8.44 49.41
CA ASN A 11 33.35 9.78 48.97
C ASN A 11 33.82 10.10 47.54
N ILE A 12 34.97 9.56 47.12
CA ILE A 12 35.47 9.75 45.73
C ILE A 12 34.58 8.96 44.73
N HIS A 13 34.14 7.75 45.10
CA HIS A 13 33.24 6.97 44.24
C HIS A 13 31.84 7.60 44.08
N ILE A 14 31.33 8.15 45.19
CA ILE A 14 30.04 8.87 45.18
C ILE A 14 30.15 10.15 44.33
N LEU A 15 31.25 10.90 44.47
CA LEU A 15 31.51 12.09 43.67
C LEU A 15 31.67 11.75 42.16
N MET A 16 32.37 10.67 41.81
CA MET A 16 32.48 10.17 40.43
C MET A 16 31.12 9.73 39.86
N MET A 17 30.27 9.06 40.64
CA MET A 17 28.91 8.70 40.23
C MET A 17 28.06 9.93 39.97
N TRP A 18 28.14 10.97 40.77
CA TRP A 18 27.43 12.24 40.56
C TRP A 18 27.92 13.00 39.34
N VAL A 19 29.25 13.04 39.08
CA VAL A 19 29.82 13.64 37.88
C VAL A 19 29.46 12.86 36.62
N PHE A 20 29.43 11.53 36.68
CA PHE A 20 29.00 10.67 35.56
C PHE A 20 27.49 10.78 35.27
N SER A 21 26.66 10.90 36.30
CA SER A 21 25.24 11.17 36.16
C SER A 21 24.93 12.55 35.60
N LEU A 22 25.71 13.59 35.99
CA LEU A 22 25.58 14.93 35.44
C LEU A 22 26.09 15.01 33.97
N ALA A 23 27.09 14.24 33.60
CA ALA A 23 27.61 14.15 32.23
C ALA A 23 26.61 13.39 31.30
N LEU A 24 25.87 12.40 31.81
CA LEU A 24 24.81 11.71 31.08
C LEU A 24 23.57 12.60 30.86
N LEU A 25 23.24 13.50 31.80
CA LEU A 25 22.16 14.47 31.64
C LEU A 25 22.52 15.60 30.64
N SER A 26 23.78 15.95 30.48
CA SER A 26 24.19 16.98 29.51
C SER A 26 24.25 16.48 28.06
N PHE A 27 24.27 15.15 27.83
CA PHE A 27 24.23 14.57 26.48
C PHE A 27 22.80 14.52 25.89
N SER A 28 21.77 14.78 26.68
CA SER A 28 20.35 14.64 26.27
C SER A 28 19.71 15.94 25.75
N LEU A 29 20.42 17.05 25.61
CA LEU A 29 19.87 18.37 25.30
C LEU A 29 20.28 18.99 23.97
N SER A 30 20.94 18.24 23.10
CA SER A 30 21.15 18.67 21.71
C SER A 30 20.22 17.95 20.77
N GLY A 31 18.93 18.05 21.00
CA GLY A 31 17.92 17.76 19.99
C GLY A 31 17.97 18.87 18.94
N ASN A 32 18.96 18.86 18.04
CA ASN A 32 18.80 19.55 16.77
C ASN A 32 17.49 19.03 16.17
N ALA A 33 16.50 19.88 16.04
CA ALA A 33 15.32 19.59 15.23
C ALA A 33 15.85 19.31 13.81
N GLN A 34 16.11 18.03 13.54
CA GLN A 34 16.62 17.60 12.25
C GLN A 34 15.47 17.77 11.26
N THR A 35 15.58 18.76 10.37
CA THR A 35 14.61 18.95 9.29
C THR A 35 14.48 17.67 8.45
N TRP A 36 13.28 17.41 8.04
CA TRP A 36 12.94 16.21 7.26
C TRP A 36 13.00 16.55 5.78
N SER A 37 13.95 15.95 5.08
CA SER A 37 13.99 15.98 3.63
C SER A 37 12.90 15.07 3.04
N LEU A 38 12.53 15.30 1.78
CA LEU A 38 11.60 14.42 1.06
C LEU A 38 12.07 12.96 1.10
N GLN A 39 13.37 12.72 0.89
CA GLN A 39 13.92 11.36 0.90
C GLN A 39 13.73 10.70 2.26
N LYS A 40 13.99 11.41 3.37
CA LYS A 40 13.78 10.88 4.72
C LYS A 40 12.31 10.55 5.00
N CYS A 41 11.37 11.35 4.46
CA CYS A 41 9.93 11.05 4.56
C CYS A 41 9.59 9.75 3.82
N ILE A 42 10.14 9.55 2.61
CA ILE A 42 9.95 8.34 1.79
C ILE A 42 10.56 7.12 2.49
N ASP A 43 11.80 7.21 2.97
CA ASP A 43 12.48 6.11 3.67
C ASP A 43 11.72 5.69 4.94
N THR A 44 11.17 6.66 5.66
CA THR A 44 10.33 6.40 6.83
C THR A 44 9.06 5.66 6.45
N ALA A 45 8.40 6.08 5.38
CA ALA A 45 7.19 5.43 4.88
C ALA A 45 7.46 3.99 4.42
N GLN A 46 8.61 3.72 3.82
CA GLN A 46 8.99 2.35 3.46
C GLN A 46 8.95 1.39 4.65
N VAL A 47 9.28 1.88 5.85
CA VAL A 47 9.27 1.05 7.06
C VAL A 47 7.89 1.03 7.71
N TYR A 48 7.25 2.18 7.86
CA TYR A 48 6.11 2.36 8.77
C TYR A 48 4.75 2.49 8.06
N ASN A 49 4.71 2.80 6.76
CA ASN A 49 3.44 2.94 6.02
C ASN A 49 2.67 1.61 6.03
N LYS A 50 1.39 1.66 6.43
CA LYS A 50 0.57 0.46 6.61
C LYS A 50 0.23 -0.24 5.30
N ASN A 51 0.06 0.50 4.20
CA ASN A 51 -0.21 -0.07 2.89
C ASN A 51 1.00 -0.86 2.37
N LEU A 52 2.23 -0.37 2.61
CA LEU A 52 3.46 -1.09 2.27
C LEU A 52 3.65 -2.34 3.15
N GLN A 53 3.32 -2.27 4.45
CA GLN A 53 3.34 -3.45 5.31
C GLN A 53 2.34 -4.51 4.84
N MET A 54 1.09 -4.11 4.53
CA MET A 54 0.09 -5.03 3.95
C MET A 54 0.55 -5.61 2.61
N GLY A 55 1.20 -4.80 1.77
CA GLY A 55 1.76 -5.28 0.50
C GLY A 55 2.83 -6.35 0.70
N ARG A 56 3.76 -6.18 1.66
CA ARG A 56 4.76 -7.19 2.04
C ARG A 56 4.11 -8.47 2.55
N ASN A 57 3.12 -8.35 3.44
CA ASN A 57 2.38 -9.51 3.93
C ASN A 57 1.65 -10.26 2.79
N ASN A 58 1.13 -9.54 1.79
CA ASN A 58 0.51 -10.15 0.61
C ASN A 58 1.53 -10.89 -0.27
N MET A 59 2.77 -10.42 -0.35
CA MET A 59 3.85 -11.15 -1.03
C MET A 59 4.18 -12.44 -0.28
N GLU A 60 4.34 -12.41 1.03
CA GLU A 60 4.55 -13.60 1.85
C GLU A 60 3.38 -14.59 1.72
N LEU A 61 2.14 -14.10 1.82
CA LEU A 61 0.94 -14.91 1.62
C LEU A 61 0.95 -15.60 0.23
N SER A 62 1.38 -14.90 -0.81
CA SER A 62 1.46 -15.49 -2.15
C SER A 62 2.58 -16.52 -2.29
N ALA A 63 3.68 -16.35 -1.56
CA ALA A 63 4.75 -17.33 -1.49
C ALA A 63 4.28 -18.62 -0.78
N GLU A 64 3.55 -18.49 0.34
CA GLU A 64 2.95 -19.63 1.03
C GLU A 64 1.93 -20.37 0.17
N ARG A 65 1.08 -19.66 -0.58
CA ARG A 65 0.16 -20.28 -1.55
C ARG A 65 0.90 -21.07 -2.64
N ALA A 66 2.07 -20.59 -3.07
CA ALA A 66 2.89 -21.34 -4.03
C ALA A 66 3.51 -22.59 -3.40
N GLN A 67 3.86 -22.57 -2.11
CA GLN A 67 4.29 -23.75 -1.37
C GLN A 67 3.14 -24.71 -1.12
N GLU A 68 1.95 -24.22 -0.76
CA GLU A 68 0.72 -25.03 -0.63
C GLU A 68 0.41 -25.79 -1.94
N ALA A 69 0.50 -25.07 -3.08
CA ALA A 69 0.31 -25.73 -4.38
C ALA A 69 1.30 -26.89 -4.62
N LYS A 70 2.58 -26.72 -4.24
CA LYS A 70 3.60 -27.77 -4.30
C LYS A 70 3.34 -28.89 -3.30
N ALA A 71 2.88 -28.55 -2.10
CA ALA A 71 2.56 -29.54 -1.05
C ALA A 71 1.43 -30.49 -1.45
N ASN A 72 0.60 -30.14 -2.44
CA ASN A 72 -0.38 -31.07 -3.00
C ASN A 72 0.25 -32.27 -3.76
N LEU A 73 1.56 -32.26 -4.02
CA LEU A 73 2.28 -33.43 -4.55
C LEU A 73 2.73 -34.40 -3.44
N LEU A 74 2.70 -33.97 -2.17
CA LEU A 74 3.15 -34.78 -1.05
C LEU A 74 2.08 -35.83 -0.66
N PRO A 75 2.47 -36.93 -0.01
CA PRO A 75 1.54 -37.90 0.54
C PRO A 75 0.64 -37.23 1.58
N LYS A 76 -0.67 -37.51 1.48
CA LYS A 76 -1.67 -37.13 2.49
C LYS A 76 -2.00 -38.35 3.34
N ILE A 77 -1.90 -38.23 4.64
CA ILE A 77 -2.18 -39.27 5.60
C ILE A 77 -3.37 -38.85 6.45
N ASN A 78 -4.43 -39.66 6.44
CA ASN A 78 -5.62 -39.41 7.22
C ASN A 78 -5.91 -40.62 8.12
N LEU A 79 -6.27 -40.36 9.36
CA LEU A 79 -6.81 -41.34 10.29
C LEU A 79 -8.33 -41.12 10.36
N SER A 80 -9.08 -42.17 10.12
CA SER A 80 -10.54 -42.19 10.32
C SER A 80 -10.92 -43.34 11.25
N ALA A 81 -11.81 -43.05 12.18
CA ALA A 81 -12.41 -44.07 13.04
C ALA A 81 -13.91 -43.84 13.06
N ASP A 82 -14.67 -44.92 12.88
CA ASP A 82 -16.13 -44.89 12.95
C ASP A 82 -16.63 -46.07 13.79
N TYR A 83 -17.73 -45.83 14.49
CA TYR A 83 -18.49 -46.82 15.20
C TYR A 83 -19.96 -46.72 14.77
N LYS A 84 -20.53 -47.83 14.36
CA LYS A 84 -21.92 -47.92 13.94
C LYS A 84 -22.64 -48.98 14.77
N TYR A 85 -23.78 -48.60 15.33
CA TYR A 85 -24.71 -49.50 15.95
C TYR A 85 -25.94 -49.61 15.05
N PHE A 86 -26.17 -50.80 14.51
CA PHE A 86 -27.35 -51.08 13.75
C PHE A 86 -28.50 -51.45 14.66
N THR A 87 -29.48 -50.59 14.82
CA THR A 87 -30.74 -50.87 15.53
C THR A 87 -31.58 -51.95 14.81
N GLU A 88 -31.44 -52.01 13.49
CA GLU A 88 -32.00 -53.03 12.62
C GLU A 88 -30.94 -53.40 11.57
N LEU A 89 -30.63 -54.71 11.49
CA LEU A 89 -29.69 -55.24 10.51
C LEU A 89 -30.34 -55.27 9.11
N PRO A 90 -29.57 -54.94 8.04
CA PRO A 90 -30.10 -54.99 6.68
C PRO A 90 -30.45 -56.40 6.23
N TYR A 91 -31.57 -56.51 5.57
CA TYR A 91 -31.98 -57.77 4.89
C TYR A 91 -31.30 -57.83 3.51
N GLN A 92 -30.81 -59.02 3.19
CA GLN A 92 -30.31 -59.36 1.85
C GLN A 92 -31.08 -60.54 1.30
N LEU A 93 -31.44 -60.45 0.02
CA LEU A 93 -32.03 -61.55 -0.74
C LEU A 93 -30.93 -62.52 -1.15
N MET A 94 -30.91 -63.74 -0.56
CA MET A 94 -29.95 -64.77 -0.90
C MET A 94 -30.61 -65.95 -1.65
N PRO A 95 -29.94 -66.50 -2.69
CA PRO A 95 -30.46 -67.68 -3.36
C PRO A 95 -30.58 -68.84 -2.35
N GLN A 96 -31.73 -69.51 -2.31
CA GLN A 96 -31.93 -70.66 -1.42
C GLN A 96 -30.96 -71.82 -1.75
N SER A 97 -30.51 -71.94 -2.98
CA SER A 97 -29.49 -72.90 -3.40
C SER A 97 -28.16 -72.78 -2.63
N ALA A 98 -27.81 -71.56 -2.16
CA ALA A 98 -26.63 -71.34 -1.27
C ALA A 98 -26.76 -72.05 0.11
N PHE A 99 -27.99 -72.44 0.50
CA PHE A 99 -28.31 -73.11 1.75
C PHE A 99 -28.93 -74.50 1.51
N GLY A 100 -28.70 -75.10 0.33
CA GLY A 100 -29.17 -76.44 -0.02
C GLY A 100 -30.65 -76.48 -0.45
N GLY A 101 -31.29 -75.36 -0.75
CA GLY A 101 -32.68 -75.29 -1.24
C GLY A 101 -32.78 -75.27 -2.78
N PRO A 102 -34.03 -75.17 -3.33
CA PRO A 102 -34.26 -75.18 -4.76
C PRO A 102 -33.61 -73.99 -5.50
N GLU A 103 -33.18 -74.22 -6.74
CA GLU A 103 -32.71 -73.15 -7.63
C GLU A 103 -33.83 -72.17 -8.01
N GLY A 104 -33.54 -70.88 -8.17
CA GLY A 104 -34.49 -69.87 -8.57
C GLY A 104 -35.34 -69.24 -7.47
N MET A 105 -35.26 -69.75 -6.23
CA MET A 105 -36.00 -69.23 -5.08
C MET A 105 -34.98 -68.41 -4.22
N TYR A 106 -35.47 -67.26 -3.68
CA TYR A 106 -34.71 -66.39 -2.81
C TYR A 106 -35.29 -66.39 -1.39
N LYS A 107 -34.40 -66.20 -0.38
CA LYS A 107 -34.76 -66.06 1.03
C LYS A 107 -34.22 -64.74 1.55
N GLU A 108 -35.03 -64.02 2.30
CA GLU A 108 -34.59 -62.85 3.04
C GLU A 108 -33.78 -63.31 4.26
N VAL A 109 -32.55 -62.83 4.32
CA VAL A 109 -31.62 -63.14 5.42
C VAL A 109 -31.08 -61.85 5.95
N GLN A 110 -31.19 -61.63 7.27
CA GLN A 110 -30.50 -60.53 7.93
C GLN A 110 -28.99 -60.85 8.00
N MET A 111 -28.19 -59.96 7.45
CA MET A 111 -26.74 -60.12 7.43
C MET A 111 -26.04 -59.00 8.15
N GLY A 112 -25.02 -59.34 8.91
CA GLY A 112 -24.21 -58.42 9.66
C GLY A 112 -24.27 -58.66 11.16
N VAL A 113 -23.73 -57.71 11.88
CA VAL A 113 -23.73 -57.70 13.35
C VAL A 113 -24.09 -56.31 13.84
N PRO A 114 -24.73 -56.16 15.02
CA PRO A 114 -25.18 -54.85 15.50
C PRO A 114 -24.08 -53.81 15.64
N HIS A 115 -22.91 -54.23 16.16
CA HIS A 115 -21.79 -53.33 16.43
C HIS A 115 -20.72 -53.47 15.37
N ASN A 116 -20.46 -52.39 14.65
CA ASN A 116 -19.36 -52.29 13.69
C ASN A 116 -18.48 -51.10 14.04
N MET A 117 -17.17 -51.36 14.17
CA MET A 117 -16.19 -50.35 14.41
C MET A 117 -15.10 -50.44 13.34
N SER A 118 -14.63 -49.32 12.85
CA SER A 118 -13.46 -49.28 11.97
C SER A 118 -12.50 -48.18 12.40
N ALA A 119 -11.20 -48.46 12.34
CA ALA A 119 -10.15 -47.46 12.49
C ALA A 119 -9.11 -47.66 11.39
N ASN A 120 -8.97 -46.69 10.50
CA ASN A 120 -8.14 -46.82 9.32
C ASN A 120 -7.21 -45.65 9.15
N ILE A 121 -5.93 -45.90 8.90
CA ILE A 121 -4.97 -44.94 8.38
C ILE A 121 -4.95 -45.08 6.86
N GLN A 122 -5.26 -44.00 6.16
CA GLN A 122 -5.26 -43.95 4.71
C GLN A 122 -4.13 -43.03 4.23
N VAL A 123 -3.39 -43.47 3.22
CA VAL A 123 -2.35 -42.72 2.54
C VAL A 123 -2.76 -42.54 1.10
N ALA A 124 -2.70 -41.31 0.60
CA ALA A 124 -2.92 -41.00 -0.80
C ALA A 124 -1.83 -40.04 -1.30
N MET A 125 -1.24 -40.35 -2.46
CA MET A 125 -0.19 -39.55 -3.07
C MET A 125 -0.39 -39.46 -4.57
N PRO A 126 -0.53 -38.25 -5.17
CA PRO A 126 -0.57 -38.10 -6.61
C PRO A 126 0.84 -38.38 -7.19
N LEU A 127 0.95 -39.36 -8.08
CA LEU A 127 2.18 -39.65 -8.84
C LEU A 127 2.26 -38.78 -10.09
N TYR A 128 1.13 -38.57 -10.75
CA TYR A 128 0.98 -37.68 -11.87
C TYR A 128 -0.41 -37.04 -11.87
N ASN A 129 -0.44 -35.71 -11.85
CA ASN A 129 -1.68 -34.95 -11.98
C ASN A 129 -1.38 -33.59 -12.64
N SER A 130 -1.77 -33.44 -13.90
CA SER A 130 -1.53 -32.24 -14.69
C SER A 130 -2.18 -30.98 -14.12
N GLN A 131 -3.26 -31.10 -13.38
CA GLN A 131 -3.93 -29.96 -12.71
C GLN A 131 -3.05 -29.44 -11.55
N ILE A 132 -2.41 -30.31 -10.77
CA ILE A 132 -1.50 -29.89 -9.69
C ILE A 132 -0.28 -29.17 -10.28
N TYR A 133 0.32 -29.70 -11.32
CA TYR A 133 1.44 -29.01 -12.01
C TYR A 133 1.02 -27.68 -12.61
N GLY A 134 -0.18 -27.63 -13.21
CA GLY A 134 -0.78 -26.38 -13.70
C GLY A 134 -1.03 -25.36 -12.58
N ALA A 135 -1.56 -25.80 -11.44
CA ALA A 135 -1.78 -24.95 -10.27
C ALA A 135 -0.46 -24.38 -9.71
N ILE A 136 0.61 -25.20 -9.65
CA ILE A 136 1.96 -24.75 -9.23
C ILE A 136 2.46 -23.64 -10.15
N GLN A 137 2.32 -23.81 -11.47
CA GLN A 137 2.73 -22.80 -12.44
C GLN A 137 1.90 -21.52 -12.33
N THR A 138 0.60 -21.67 -12.18
CA THR A 138 -0.34 -20.55 -12.06
C THR A 138 -0.09 -19.74 -10.78
N THR A 139 0.11 -20.41 -9.64
CA THR A 139 0.44 -19.72 -8.37
C THR A 139 1.78 -19.02 -8.41
N LYS A 140 2.79 -19.57 -9.12
CA LYS A 140 4.06 -18.90 -9.34
C LYS A 140 3.91 -17.60 -10.13
N ILE A 141 3.08 -17.60 -11.19
CA ILE A 141 2.77 -16.40 -11.98
C ILE A 141 1.97 -15.40 -11.13
N ALA A 142 0.99 -15.86 -10.37
CA ALA A 142 0.21 -15.02 -9.44
C ALA A 142 1.09 -14.36 -8.37
N SER A 143 2.11 -15.06 -7.87
CA SER A 143 3.10 -14.47 -6.95
C SER A 143 3.89 -13.35 -7.62
N GLY A 144 4.29 -13.51 -8.89
CA GLY A 144 4.92 -12.43 -9.67
C GLY A 144 3.99 -11.22 -9.86
N LEU A 145 2.69 -11.46 -10.10
CA LEU A 145 1.69 -10.39 -10.20
C LEU A 145 1.55 -9.62 -8.87
N ASN A 146 1.51 -10.31 -7.73
CA ASN A 146 1.46 -9.69 -6.42
C ASN A 146 2.72 -8.83 -6.13
N HIS A 147 3.89 -9.25 -6.61
CA HIS A 147 5.11 -8.45 -6.52
C HIS A 147 4.99 -7.14 -7.32
N LEU A 148 4.43 -7.17 -8.53
CA LEU A 148 4.17 -5.97 -9.32
C LEU A 148 3.12 -5.05 -8.65
N GLN A 149 2.10 -5.62 -8.02
CA GLN A 149 1.12 -4.85 -7.25
C GLN A 149 1.74 -4.18 -6.03
N TYR A 150 2.69 -4.83 -5.35
CA TYR A 150 3.47 -4.22 -4.28
C TYR A 150 4.28 -3.03 -4.81
N LYS A 151 5.02 -3.19 -5.93
CA LYS A 151 5.75 -2.09 -6.57
C LYS A 151 4.83 -0.92 -6.93
N LYS A 152 3.63 -1.20 -7.46
CA LYS A 152 2.63 -0.16 -7.73
C LYS A 152 2.25 0.60 -6.46
N THR A 153 2.08 -0.11 -5.33
CA THR A 153 1.79 0.51 -4.04
C THR A 153 2.97 1.39 -3.56
N GLU A 154 4.22 0.95 -3.77
CA GLU A 154 5.41 1.76 -3.49
C GLU A 154 5.42 3.05 -4.31
N GLU A 155 5.16 2.99 -5.62
CA GLU A 155 5.06 4.17 -6.46
C GLU A 155 3.93 5.13 -6.02
N GLN A 156 2.78 4.58 -5.62
CA GLN A 156 1.66 5.38 -5.13
C GLN A 156 2.00 6.10 -3.82
N VAL A 157 2.63 5.42 -2.87
CA VAL A 157 3.05 6.01 -1.59
C VAL A 157 4.13 7.08 -1.82
N TYR A 158 5.10 6.82 -2.69
CA TYR A 158 6.10 7.81 -3.09
C TYR A 158 5.43 9.07 -3.67
N PHE A 159 4.51 8.89 -4.61
CA PHE A 159 3.79 9.98 -5.26
C PHE A 159 2.95 10.79 -4.26
N GLU A 160 2.24 10.13 -3.37
CA GLU A 160 1.42 10.78 -2.33
C GLU A 160 2.26 11.60 -1.37
N ILE A 161 3.36 11.02 -0.83
CA ILE A 161 4.28 11.70 0.08
C ILE A 161 4.91 12.92 -0.61
N SER A 162 5.38 12.75 -1.85
CA SER A 162 5.98 13.85 -2.60
C SER A 162 4.99 15.01 -2.81
N ASN A 163 3.74 14.71 -3.16
CA ASN A 163 2.69 15.72 -3.30
C ASN A 163 2.40 16.44 -1.99
N LEU A 164 2.27 15.71 -0.88
CA LEU A 164 2.03 16.30 0.45
C LEU A 164 3.21 17.14 0.90
N TYR A 165 4.43 16.67 0.67
CA TYR A 165 5.66 17.38 1.01
C TYR A 165 5.77 18.70 0.26
N TYR A 166 5.58 18.70 -1.07
CA TYR A 166 5.59 19.92 -1.89
C TYR A 166 4.47 20.89 -1.51
N ASN A 167 3.27 20.38 -1.23
CA ASN A 167 2.16 21.22 -0.74
C ASN A 167 2.52 21.87 0.61
N ALA A 168 3.16 21.15 1.52
CA ALA A 168 3.59 21.71 2.80
C ALA A 168 4.67 22.80 2.61
N GLN A 169 5.67 22.59 1.74
CA GLN A 169 6.68 23.61 1.42
C GLN A 169 6.02 24.90 0.89
N ILE A 170 5.06 24.77 -0.04
CA ILE A 170 4.34 25.93 -0.58
C ILE A 170 3.55 26.67 0.48
N LEU A 171 2.87 25.95 1.38
CA LEU A 171 2.12 26.57 2.48
C LEU A 171 3.04 27.30 3.46
N VAL A 172 4.26 26.79 3.72
CA VAL A 172 5.28 27.49 4.51
C VAL A 172 5.69 28.79 3.83
N HIS A 173 5.96 28.78 2.53
CA HIS A 173 6.29 30.01 1.79
C HIS A 173 5.12 30.99 1.74
N GLN A 174 3.89 30.50 1.55
CA GLN A 174 2.69 31.34 1.59
C GLN A 174 2.51 32.02 2.95
N GLN A 175 2.76 31.27 4.03
CA GLN A 175 2.76 31.82 5.39
C GLN A 175 3.78 32.95 5.52
N GLN A 176 5.02 32.74 5.05
CA GLN A 176 6.10 33.74 5.10
C GLN A 176 5.73 35.01 4.32
N PHE A 177 5.12 34.87 3.15
CA PHE A 177 4.65 36.02 2.36
C PHE A 177 3.56 36.80 3.10
N ILE A 178 2.58 36.12 3.69
CA ILE A 178 1.50 36.78 4.43
C ILE A 178 2.05 37.48 5.69
N GLU A 179 2.98 36.84 6.40
CA GLU A 179 3.63 37.45 7.58
C GLU A 179 4.44 38.70 7.20
N GLY A 180 5.18 38.63 6.09
CA GLY A 180 5.89 39.80 5.56
C GLY A 180 4.93 40.95 5.15
N ASN A 181 3.85 40.60 4.45
CA ASN A 181 2.82 41.57 4.04
C ASN A 181 2.07 42.16 5.25
N LEU A 182 1.79 41.37 6.27
CA LEU A 182 1.20 41.83 7.53
C LEU A 182 2.12 42.85 8.24
N GLY A 183 3.42 42.53 8.36
CA GLY A 183 4.38 43.46 8.95
C GLY A 183 4.51 44.77 8.18
N ASN A 184 4.43 44.75 6.85
CA ASN A 184 4.42 45.98 6.03
C ASN A 184 3.13 46.79 6.23
N THR A 185 1.98 46.11 6.30
CA THR A 185 0.67 46.73 6.52
C THR A 185 0.58 47.36 7.92
N GLU A 186 1.18 46.74 8.94
CA GLU A 186 1.25 47.28 10.30
C GLU A 186 2.06 48.59 10.36
N LYS A 187 3.23 48.62 9.72
CA LYS A 187 4.06 49.86 9.62
C LYS A 187 3.33 50.95 8.86
N LEU A 188 2.59 50.61 7.80
CA LEU A 188 1.79 51.57 7.06
C LEU A 188 0.65 52.11 7.94
N LEU A 189 -0.05 51.25 8.67
CA LEU A 189 -1.13 51.65 9.58
C LEU A 189 -0.64 52.61 10.63
N GLU A 190 0.47 52.29 11.31
CA GLU A 190 1.10 53.19 12.33
C GLU A 190 1.41 54.58 11.73
N THR A 191 1.97 54.59 10.51
CA THR A 191 2.28 55.88 9.82
C THR A 191 0.99 56.65 9.56
N LEU A 192 -0.09 56.02 9.08
CA LEU A 192 -1.36 56.68 8.77
C LEU A 192 -2.07 57.12 10.07
N GLU A 193 -2.01 56.40 11.16
CA GLU A 193 -2.55 56.82 12.45
C GLU A 193 -1.85 58.08 12.96
N LEU A 194 -0.53 58.17 12.82
CA LEU A 194 0.22 59.40 13.13
C LEU A 194 -0.22 60.59 12.30
N LEU A 195 -0.32 60.43 10.95
CA LEU A 195 -0.75 61.47 10.04
C LEU A 195 -2.22 61.88 10.30
N HIS A 196 -3.08 60.95 10.67
CA HIS A 196 -4.45 61.26 11.04
C HIS A 196 -4.52 62.07 12.36
N SER A 197 -3.67 61.75 13.34
CA SER A 197 -3.61 62.54 14.59
C SER A 197 -3.19 63.98 14.34
N GLN A 198 -2.45 64.24 13.25
CA GLN A 198 -2.06 65.54 12.78
C GLN A 198 -3.10 66.21 11.84
N LEU A 199 -4.27 65.57 11.62
CA LEU A 199 -5.34 66.02 10.72
C LEU A 199 -4.91 66.06 9.21
N MET A 200 -3.84 65.34 8.83
CA MET A 200 -3.30 65.36 7.46
C MET A 200 -4.01 64.37 6.54
N ILE A 201 -4.69 63.36 7.10
CA ILE A 201 -5.43 62.34 6.30
C ILE A 201 -6.80 62.07 6.92
N LYS A 202 -7.70 61.42 6.12
CA LYS A 202 -9.04 61.05 6.52
C LYS A 202 -9.05 59.78 7.37
N LYS A 203 -9.96 59.66 8.34
CA LYS A 203 -10.19 58.44 9.12
C LYS A 203 -10.52 57.21 8.24
N SER A 204 -11.22 57.47 7.09
CA SER A 204 -11.52 56.40 6.13
C SER A 204 -10.29 55.70 5.58
N ASP A 205 -9.18 56.44 5.43
CA ASP A 205 -7.95 55.89 4.86
C ASP A 205 -7.23 54.99 5.92
N VAL A 206 -7.21 55.39 7.19
CA VAL A 206 -6.77 54.53 8.27
C VAL A 206 -7.63 53.25 8.36
N SER A 207 -8.97 53.41 8.29
CA SER A 207 -9.88 52.26 8.33
C SER A 207 -9.72 51.28 7.20
N LYS A 208 -9.35 51.72 5.97
CA LYS A 208 -9.04 50.81 4.83
C LYS A 208 -7.84 49.95 5.14
N VAL A 209 -6.75 50.49 5.66
CA VAL A 209 -5.54 49.72 6.00
C VAL A 209 -5.74 48.84 7.19
N ALA A 210 -6.51 49.29 8.20
CA ALA A 210 -6.92 48.46 9.32
C ALA A 210 -7.74 47.23 8.85
N LEU A 211 -8.71 47.41 7.93
CA LEU A 211 -9.46 46.31 7.34
C LEU A 211 -8.54 45.33 6.60
N GLN A 212 -7.56 45.82 5.86
CA GLN A 212 -6.58 44.99 5.17
C GLN A 212 -5.72 44.18 6.14
N LYS A 213 -5.31 44.77 7.26
CA LYS A 213 -4.60 44.05 8.34
C LYS A 213 -5.42 42.87 8.86
N GLU A 214 -6.71 43.09 9.19
CA GLU A 214 -7.61 42.04 9.68
C GLU A 214 -7.81 40.91 8.65
N GLN A 215 -7.89 41.26 7.36
CA GLN A 215 -7.98 40.29 6.25
C GLN A 215 -6.72 39.42 6.16
N LEU A 216 -5.52 40.03 6.29
CA LEU A 216 -4.26 39.30 6.30
C LEU A 216 -4.13 38.38 7.53
N GLN A 217 -4.55 38.83 8.71
CA GLN A 217 -4.56 38.00 9.91
C GLN A 217 -5.47 36.77 9.72
N THR A 218 -6.67 36.98 9.19
CA THR A 218 -7.60 35.87 8.88
C THR A 218 -6.98 34.90 7.87
N GLN A 219 -6.33 35.42 6.83
CA GLN A 219 -5.67 34.60 5.81
C GLN A 219 -4.49 33.81 6.39
N LEU A 220 -3.71 34.42 7.31
CA LEU A 220 -2.61 33.77 8.00
C LEU A 220 -3.09 32.56 8.82
N GLU A 221 -4.18 32.72 9.60
CA GLU A 221 -4.74 31.63 10.38
C GLU A 221 -5.27 30.48 9.50
N LEU A 222 -5.89 30.80 8.36
CA LEU A 222 -6.33 29.80 7.38
C LEU A 222 -5.14 29.01 6.80
N VAL A 223 -4.05 29.69 6.44
CA VAL A 223 -2.86 29.04 5.89
C VAL A 223 -2.18 28.16 6.95
N LYS A 224 -2.06 28.62 8.20
CA LYS A 224 -1.55 27.79 9.32
C LYS A 224 -2.39 26.54 9.50
N SER A 225 -3.72 26.67 9.54
CA SER A 225 -4.63 25.53 9.65
C SER A 225 -4.48 24.54 8.49
N ASN A 226 -4.33 25.04 7.26
CA ASN A 226 -4.10 24.18 6.09
C ASN A 226 -2.74 23.48 6.15
N LEU A 227 -1.70 24.16 6.62
CA LEU A 227 -0.38 23.57 6.83
C LEU A 227 -0.44 22.42 7.84
N ASP A 228 -1.12 22.64 8.98
CA ASP A 228 -1.30 21.59 9.99
C ASP A 228 -2.04 20.37 9.42
N GLN A 229 -3.07 20.58 8.61
CA GLN A 229 -3.81 19.50 7.96
C GLN A 229 -2.91 18.71 6.98
N VAL A 230 -2.14 19.40 6.14
CA VAL A 230 -1.21 18.77 5.20
C VAL A 230 -0.09 18.04 5.93
N MET A 231 0.45 18.61 7.00
CA MET A 231 1.46 17.96 7.85
C MET A 231 0.92 16.71 8.54
N ASN A 232 -0.34 16.74 9.00
CA ASN A 232 -0.98 15.56 9.57
C ASN A 232 -1.21 14.47 8.52
N ALA A 233 -1.61 14.83 7.29
CA ALA A 233 -1.74 13.90 6.18
C ALA A 233 -0.37 13.30 5.80
N LEU A 234 0.70 14.10 5.79
CA LEU A 234 2.06 13.64 5.52
C LEU A 234 2.53 12.63 6.59
N LYS A 235 2.34 12.93 7.88
CA LYS A 235 2.65 12.02 8.99
C LYS A 235 1.87 10.72 8.88
N PHE A 236 0.59 10.78 8.54
CA PHE A 236 -0.26 9.61 8.33
C PHE A 236 0.24 8.77 7.15
N SER A 237 0.57 9.38 6.01
CA SER A 237 1.11 8.67 4.84
C SER A 237 2.51 8.11 5.10
N MET A 238 3.31 8.72 5.98
CA MET A 238 4.55 8.12 6.48
C MET A 238 4.32 6.96 7.45
N GLY A 239 3.12 6.83 8.04
CA GLY A 239 2.80 5.80 9.04
C GLY A 239 3.33 6.10 10.45
N ILE A 240 3.61 7.37 10.76
CA ILE A 240 4.07 7.83 12.07
C ILE A 240 2.93 8.53 12.85
N SER A 241 3.14 8.74 14.15
CA SER A 241 2.15 9.43 14.99
C SER A 241 1.97 10.90 14.57
N ILE A 242 0.72 11.37 14.54
CA ILE A 242 0.39 12.78 14.27
C ILE A 242 0.93 13.73 15.35
N GLN A 243 1.19 13.25 16.57
CA GLN A 243 1.78 14.02 17.67
C GLN A 243 3.31 14.19 17.52
N GLN A 244 3.96 13.44 16.64
CA GLN A 244 5.41 13.57 16.41
C GLN A 244 5.71 14.93 15.77
N ASN A 245 6.66 15.66 16.33
CA ASN A 245 7.12 16.90 15.70
C ASN A 245 7.92 16.58 14.44
N VAL A 246 7.52 17.13 13.32
CA VAL A 246 8.14 17.00 12.00
C VAL A 246 8.26 18.39 11.41
N GLU A 247 9.47 18.85 11.20
CA GLU A 247 9.79 20.09 10.49
C GLU A 247 10.39 19.73 9.14
N ILE A 248 9.80 20.21 8.05
CA ILE A 248 10.28 19.95 6.69
C ILE A 248 11.31 20.97 6.25
N GLU A 249 12.16 20.59 5.29
CA GLU A 249 13.02 21.54 4.60
C GLU A 249 12.18 22.54 3.81
N THR A 250 12.46 23.82 3.98
CA THR A 250 11.67 24.88 3.30
C THR A 250 12.18 25.17 1.90
N GLU A 251 13.45 24.87 1.59
CA GLU A 251 14.02 25.12 0.27
C GLU A 251 13.36 24.25 -0.79
N ILE A 252 12.82 24.88 -1.83
CA ILE A 252 12.19 24.19 -2.95
C ILE A 252 13.26 23.98 -4.03
N LEU A 253 13.76 22.74 -4.12
CA LEU A 253 14.68 22.34 -5.18
C LEU A 253 13.87 21.86 -6.38
N HIS A 254 13.99 22.52 -7.51
CA HIS A 254 13.44 22.06 -8.78
C HIS A 254 14.55 21.96 -9.83
N GLN A 255 14.60 20.79 -10.50
CA GLN A 255 15.53 20.56 -11.61
C GLN A 255 14.78 20.77 -12.91
N SER A 256 15.06 21.90 -13.59
CA SER A 256 14.38 22.23 -14.86
C SER A 256 14.75 21.27 -16.00
N ASP A 257 15.95 20.67 -15.98
CA ASP A 257 16.54 19.95 -17.12
C ASP A 257 16.55 18.42 -16.93
N ALA A 258 15.74 17.87 -16.01
CA ALA A 258 15.64 16.44 -15.83
C ALA A 258 15.00 15.78 -17.04
N GLU A 259 15.76 14.97 -17.77
CA GLU A 259 15.24 14.08 -18.81
C GLU A 259 14.91 12.72 -18.21
N TYR A 260 13.71 12.21 -18.53
CA TYR A 260 13.27 10.90 -18.07
C TYR A 260 13.36 9.88 -19.21
N SER A 261 14.01 8.74 -18.94
CA SER A 261 14.01 7.60 -19.87
C SER A 261 12.61 6.99 -19.91
N LEU A 262 12.16 6.57 -21.11
CA LEU A 262 10.90 5.85 -21.25
C LEU A 262 11.10 4.39 -20.80
N ASN A 263 10.76 4.10 -19.57
CA ASN A 263 10.69 2.75 -19.02
C ASN A 263 9.25 2.23 -19.14
N GLN A 264 9.10 0.92 -19.03
CA GLN A 264 7.78 0.30 -19.06
C GLN A 264 7.00 0.68 -17.78
N PRO A 265 5.81 1.30 -17.88
CA PRO A 265 5.03 1.69 -16.71
C PRO A 265 4.51 0.45 -15.99
N ILE A 266 4.44 0.54 -14.65
CA ILE A 266 4.02 -0.58 -13.80
C ILE A 266 2.61 -1.10 -14.13
N ASP A 267 1.69 -0.23 -14.57
CA ASP A 267 0.34 -0.62 -14.95
C ASP A 267 0.33 -1.54 -16.19
N LEU A 268 1.23 -1.32 -17.15
CA LEU A 268 1.39 -2.19 -18.31
C LEU A 268 2.04 -3.52 -17.92
N GLU A 269 3.04 -3.51 -17.02
CA GLU A 269 3.64 -4.74 -16.49
C GLU A 269 2.60 -5.61 -15.78
N ILE A 270 1.71 -5.01 -14.99
CA ILE A 270 0.61 -5.68 -14.31
C ILE A 270 -0.37 -6.28 -15.35
N ALA A 271 -0.76 -5.53 -16.38
CA ALA A 271 -1.66 -6.02 -17.41
C ALA A 271 -1.05 -7.22 -18.19
N LEU A 272 0.24 -7.16 -18.51
CA LEU A 272 0.98 -8.27 -19.13
C LEU A 272 1.04 -9.51 -18.23
N ALA A 273 1.31 -9.32 -16.93
CA ALA A 273 1.34 -10.41 -15.95
C ALA A 273 -0.06 -11.05 -15.77
N GLN A 274 -1.12 -10.25 -15.80
CA GLN A 274 -2.51 -10.70 -15.77
C GLN A 274 -2.85 -11.58 -17.00
N ASN A 275 -2.49 -11.14 -18.19
CA ASN A 275 -2.67 -11.92 -19.42
C ASN A 275 -1.92 -13.26 -19.37
N LYS A 276 -0.67 -13.23 -18.86
CA LYS A 276 0.13 -14.44 -18.65
C LYS A 276 -0.51 -15.39 -17.63
N LEU A 277 -1.14 -14.87 -16.57
CA LEU A 277 -1.89 -15.65 -15.59
C LEU A 277 -3.06 -16.37 -16.25
N LEU A 278 -3.91 -15.65 -16.99
CA LEU A 278 -5.04 -16.21 -17.73
C LEU A 278 -4.61 -17.28 -18.74
N SER A 279 -3.48 -17.07 -19.43
CA SER A 279 -2.90 -18.04 -20.36
C SER A 279 -2.43 -19.31 -19.66
N SER A 280 -1.86 -19.20 -18.45
CA SER A 280 -1.50 -20.36 -17.61
C SER A 280 -2.72 -21.13 -17.13
N GLU A 281 -3.77 -20.43 -16.71
CA GLU A 281 -5.05 -21.04 -16.34
C GLU A 281 -5.70 -21.78 -17.50
N LEU A 282 -5.67 -21.19 -18.72
CA LEU A 282 -6.13 -21.86 -19.94
C LEU A 282 -5.36 -23.14 -20.20
N SER A 283 -4.03 -23.12 -20.06
CA SER A 283 -3.19 -24.32 -20.19
C SER A 283 -3.57 -25.39 -19.17
N THR A 284 -3.75 -25.01 -17.91
CA THR A 284 -4.21 -25.90 -16.84
C THR A 284 -5.57 -26.52 -17.14
N LEU A 285 -6.52 -25.74 -17.66
CA LEU A 285 -7.83 -26.25 -18.11
C LEU A 285 -7.73 -27.21 -19.29
N LYS A 286 -6.86 -26.95 -20.25
CA LYS A 286 -6.61 -27.89 -21.36
C LYS A 286 -6.02 -29.20 -20.85
N ASN A 287 -5.06 -29.11 -19.95
CA ASN A 287 -4.37 -30.25 -19.37
C ASN A 287 -5.22 -31.06 -18.38
N SER A 288 -6.32 -30.49 -17.87
CA SER A 288 -7.28 -31.22 -17.01
C SER A 288 -7.95 -32.43 -17.70
N ARG A 289 -7.77 -32.58 -19.02
CA ARG A 289 -8.23 -33.73 -19.81
C ARG A 289 -7.24 -34.89 -19.83
N LEU A 290 -6.03 -34.67 -19.34
CA LEU A 290 -5.00 -35.72 -19.28
C LEU A 290 -5.31 -36.69 -18.14
N PRO A 291 -4.88 -37.96 -18.27
CA PRO A 291 -5.01 -38.93 -17.18
C PRO A 291 -4.28 -38.46 -15.92
N SER A 292 -4.77 -38.89 -14.76
CA SER A 292 -4.06 -38.75 -13.48
C SER A 292 -3.81 -40.11 -12.87
N VAL A 293 -2.67 -40.23 -12.20
CA VAL A 293 -2.22 -41.44 -11.49
C VAL A 293 -1.95 -41.11 -10.04
N SER A 294 -2.52 -41.88 -9.13
CA SER A 294 -2.26 -41.76 -7.70
C SER A 294 -1.92 -43.11 -7.07
N LEU A 295 -1.02 -43.09 -6.11
CA LEU A 295 -0.79 -44.19 -5.17
C LEU A 295 -1.73 -44.01 -4.01
N TYR A 296 -2.38 -45.09 -3.59
CA TYR A 296 -3.22 -45.08 -2.38
C TYR A 296 -3.02 -46.36 -1.57
N GLY A 297 -3.23 -46.27 -0.28
CA GLY A 297 -3.17 -47.43 0.61
C GLY A 297 -3.94 -47.19 1.88
N SER A 298 -4.34 -48.27 2.52
CA SER A 298 -5.00 -48.22 3.81
C SER A 298 -4.46 -49.36 4.70
N TYR A 299 -4.29 -49.06 5.96
CA TYR A 299 -4.03 -50.00 7.02
C TYR A 299 -4.96 -49.69 8.20
N GLY A 300 -5.71 -50.68 8.65
CA GLY A 300 -6.64 -50.47 9.74
C GLY A 300 -7.11 -51.77 10.40
N GLN A 301 -8.07 -51.58 11.28
CA GLN A 301 -8.76 -52.67 11.96
C GLN A 301 -10.27 -52.46 11.85
N SER A 302 -11.01 -53.53 11.53
CA SER A 302 -12.44 -53.58 11.60
C SER A 302 -12.89 -54.51 12.75
N GLY A 303 -13.75 -53.98 13.61
CA GLY A 303 -14.32 -54.70 14.75
C GLY A 303 -15.77 -55.04 14.54
N PHE A 304 -16.15 -56.26 14.90
CA PHE A 304 -17.50 -56.77 14.80
C PHE A 304 -17.96 -57.37 16.13
N GLY A 305 -19.18 -57.06 16.58
CA GLY A 305 -19.70 -57.49 17.88
C GLY A 305 -21.18 -57.72 17.94
N TYR A 306 -21.59 -58.51 18.94
CA TYR A 306 -23.00 -58.87 19.23
C TYR A 306 -23.38 -58.36 20.62
N ASP A 307 -24.64 -57.95 20.81
CA ASP A 307 -25.18 -57.53 22.11
C ASP A 307 -25.21 -58.64 23.15
N GLU A 308 -25.37 -59.89 22.71
CA GLU A 308 -25.55 -61.05 23.55
C GLU A 308 -24.24 -61.64 24.11
N LYS A 309 -23.08 -61.11 23.70
CA LYS A 309 -21.74 -61.58 24.15
C LYS A 309 -20.86 -60.43 24.66
N PRO A 310 -21.15 -59.89 25.85
CA PRO A 310 -20.45 -58.72 26.35
C PRO A 310 -18.91 -58.92 26.58
N ASN A 311 -18.44 -60.16 26.81
CA ASN A 311 -17.01 -60.45 26.98
C ASN A 311 -16.26 -60.62 25.65
N ASP A 312 -16.96 -60.81 24.52
CA ASP A 312 -16.42 -60.90 23.16
C ASP A 312 -17.02 -59.79 22.26
N PHE A 313 -17.27 -58.65 22.86
CA PHE A 313 -18.03 -57.56 22.29
C PHE A 313 -17.49 -57.09 20.94
N LEU A 314 -16.15 -57.00 20.79
CA LEU A 314 -15.52 -56.59 19.53
C LEU A 314 -14.29 -57.44 19.24
N LYS A 315 -14.39 -58.25 18.17
CA LYS A 315 -13.18 -58.87 17.57
C LYS A 315 -12.65 -57.96 16.51
N LEU A 316 -11.38 -57.55 16.62
CA LEU A 316 -10.68 -56.70 15.69
C LEU A 316 -9.94 -57.54 14.63
N TYR A 317 -10.18 -57.22 13.37
CA TYR A 317 -9.54 -57.85 12.24
C TYR A 317 -8.73 -56.85 11.44
N PRO A 318 -7.44 -57.11 11.16
CA PRO A 318 -6.62 -56.23 10.36
C PRO A 318 -7.05 -56.25 8.90
N VAL A 319 -7.10 -55.07 8.31
CA VAL A 319 -7.36 -54.85 6.85
C VAL A 319 -6.28 -53.96 6.31
N SER A 320 -5.58 -54.38 5.25
CA SER A 320 -4.57 -53.56 4.60
C SER A 320 -4.57 -53.82 3.10
N PHE A 321 -4.37 -52.73 2.37
CA PHE A 321 -4.14 -52.81 0.94
C PHE A 321 -3.32 -51.61 0.46
N ALA A 322 -2.66 -51.76 -0.69
CA ALA A 322 -2.03 -50.68 -1.44
C ALA A 322 -2.34 -50.90 -2.93
N GLY A 323 -2.49 -49.80 -3.66
CA GLY A 323 -2.85 -49.85 -5.05
C GLY A 323 -2.53 -48.58 -5.81
N LEU A 324 -2.61 -48.67 -7.14
CA LEU A 324 -2.52 -47.54 -8.06
C LEU A 324 -3.91 -47.26 -8.63
N GLN A 325 -4.27 -46.00 -8.68
CA GLN A 325 -5.51 -45.53 -9.27
C GLN A 325 -5.18 -44.69 -10.50
N LEU A 326 -5.66 -45.11 -11.68
CA LEU A 326 -5.64 -44.35 -12.92
C LEU A 326 -7.04 -43.76 -13.13
N SER A 327 -7.12 -42.43 -13.28
CA SER A 327 -8.36 -41.73 -13.62
C SER A 327 -8.21 -41.01 -14.94
N VAL A 328 -9.10 -41.31 -15.90
CA VAL A 328 -9.11 -40.72 -17.26
C VAL A 328 -10.46 -40.09 -17.49
N PRO A 329 -10.56 -38.74 -17.56
CA PRO A 329 -11.83 -38.07 -17.85
C PRO A 329 -12.18 -38.24 -19.34
N ILE A 330 -13.13 -39.06 -19.67
CA ILE A 330 -13.55 -39.35 -21.05
C ILE A 330 -14.61 -38.32 -21.51
N PHE A 331 -15.61 -38.04 -20.72
CA PHE A 331 -16.68 -37.13 -21.06
C PHE A 331 -17.29 -36.49 -19.80
N ASN A 332 -17.42 -35.18 -19.79
CA ASN A 332 -17.96 -34.39 -18.67
C ASN A 332 -19.09 -33.44 -19.10
N GLY A 333 -19.93 -33.83 -20.06
CA GLY A 333 -21.05 -33.00 -20.52
C GLY A 333 -20.63 -31.70 -21.21
N THR A 334 -19.46 -31.61 -21.81
CA THR A 334 -18.88 -30.40 -22.46
C THR A 334 -18.46 -29.27 -21.49
N VAL A 335 -18.53 -29.43 -20.18
CA VAL A 335 -18.22 -28.42 -19.19
C VAL A 335 -16.78 -27.87 -19.40
N THR A 336 -15.78 -28.74 -19.54
CA THR A 336 -14.39 -28.31 -19.80
C THR A 336 -14.26 -27.52 -21.10
N LYS A 337 -14.97 -27.92 -22.17
CA LYS A 337 -14.98 -27.18 -23.45
C LYS A 337 -15.50 -25.75 -23.25
N ARG A 338 -16.59 -25.58 -22.49
CA ARG A 338 -17.18 -24.27 -22.21
C ARG A 338 -16.26 -23.41 -21.37
N LYS A 339 -15.63 -23.97 -20.33
CA LYS A 339 -14.63 -23.26 -19.52
C LYS A 339 -13.44 -22.79 -20.32
N ILE A 340 -12.93 -23.62 -21.26
CA ILE A 340 -11.85 -23.26 -22.19
C ILE A 340 -12.28 -22.07 -23.08
N ASN A 341 -13.52 -22.11 -23.62
CA ASN A 341 -13.99 -21.01 -24.47
C ASN A 341 -14.17 -19.71 -23.67
N GLN A 342 -14.70 -19.79 -22.44
CA GLN A 342 -14.76 -18.63 -21.52
C GLN A 342 -13.36 -18.04 -21.28
N LYS A 343 -12.38 -18.90 -20.95
CA LYS A 343 -11.00 -18.45 -20.69
C LYS A 343 -10.34 -17.81 -21.91
N LYS A 344 -10.65 -18.28 -23.14
CA LYS A 344 -10.18 -17.63 -24.37
C LYS A 344 -10.76 -16.22 -24.54
N ILE A 345 -12.06 -16.03 -24.22
CA ILE A 345 -12.68 -14.71 -24.27
C ILE A 345 -12.07 -13.78 -23.22
N GLU A 346 -11.80 -14.29 -22.00
CA GLU A 346 -11.10 -13.53 -20.96
C GLU A 346 -9.72 -13.08 -21.42
N ILE A 347 -8.95 -13.93 -22.13
CA ILE A 347 -7.65 -13.57 -22.70
C ILE A 347 -7.80 -12.48 -23.76
N GLN A 348 -8.76 -12.60 -24.68
CA GLN A 348 -9.05 -11.56 -25.68
C GLN A 348 -9.38 -10.21 -25.01
N ASN A 349 -10.22 -10.23 -23.98
CA ASN A 349 -10.52 -9.02 -23.20
C ASN A 349 -9.27 -8.45 -22.51
N SER A 350 -8.40 -9.33 -22.00
CA SER A 350 -7.13 -8.91 -21.39
C SER A 350 -6.16 -8.29 -22.41
N GLU A 351 -6.12 -8.80 -23.66
CA GLU A 351 -5.35 -8.21 -24.74
C GLU A 351 -5.85 -6.81 -25.11
N LEU A 352 -7.18 -6.63 -25.20
CA LEU A 352 -7.78 -5.30 -25.41
C LEU A 352 -7.45 -4.36 -24.24
N GLN A 353 -7.50 -4.85 -23.01
CA GLN A 353 -7.14 -4.06 -21.83
C GLN A 353 -5.66 -3.65 -21.85
N MET A 354 -4.75 -4.54 -22.24
CA MET A 354 -3.33 -4.20 -22.40
C MET A 354 -3.11 -3.07 -23.42
N ASN A 355 -3.77 -3.15 -24.57
CA ASN A 355 -3.70 -2.11 -25.60
C ASN A 355 -4.26 -0.77 -25.07
N ASN A 356 -5.41 -0.82 -24.40
CA ASN A 356 -6.02 0.37 -23.80
C ASN A 356 -5.11 1.02 -22.74
N VAL A 357 -4.47 0.24 -21.88
CA VAL A 357 -3.50 0.74 -20.88
C VAL A 357 -2.29 1.38 -21.56
N ALA A 358 -1.76 0.77 -22.63
CA ALA A 358 -0.63 1.31 -23.37
C ALA A 358 -0.97 2.63 -24.06
N GLU A 359 -2.11 2.71 -24.75
CA GLU A 359 -2.58 3.92 -25.43
C GLU A 359 -2.88 5.05 -24.43
N GLN A 360 -3.55 4.72 -23.33
CA GLN A 360 -3.82 5.66 -22.24
C GLN A 360 -2.52 6.21 -21.62
N ASN A 361 -1.52 5.34 -21.38
CA ASN A 361 -0.25 5.79 -20.85
C ASN A 361 0.48 6.73 -21.82
N ASN A 362 0.49 6.44 -23.12
CA ASN A 362 1.09 7.31 -24.13
C ASN A 362 0.42 8.69 -24.15
N MET A 363 -0.91 8.72 -24.11
CA MET A 363 -1.68 9.97 -24.02
C MET A 363 -1.33 10.76 -22.75
N LEU A 364 -1.24 10.08 -21.60
CA LEU A 364 -0.91 10.72 -20.33
C LEU A 364 0.52 11.27 -20.31
N ILE A 365 1.49 10.54 -20.88
CA ILE A 365 2.88 11.00 -21.02
C ILE A 365 2.94 12.29 -21.87
N GLU A 366 2.25 12.32 -23.02
CA GLU A 366 2.22 13.52 -23.85
C GLU A 366 1.62 14.71 -23.11
N ASN A 367 0.50 14.50 -22.42
CA ASN A 367 -0.15 15.54 -21.64
C ASN A 367 0.73 16.04 -20.47
N ALA A 368 1.38 15.12 -19.73
CA ALA A 368 2.26 15.47 -18.63
C ALA A 368 3.52 16.21 -19.12
N THR A 369 4.09 15.79 -20.26
CA THR A 369 5.24 16.47 -20.90
C THR A 369 4.87 17.90 -21.27
N ARG A 370 3.72 18.09 -21.93
CA ARG A 370 3.23 19.41 -22.30
C ARG A 370 2.95 20.28 -21.09
N LYS A 371 2.29 19.72 -20.07
CA LYS A 371 1.99 20.42 -18.82
C LYS A 371 3.27 20.88 -18.11
N ARG A 372 4.27 19.98 -17.98
CA ARG A 372 5.56 20.30 -17.38
C ARG A 372 6.24 21.46 -18.11
N PHE A 373 6.28 21.43 -19.43
CA PHE A 373 6.87 22.50 -20.24
C PHE A 373 6.16 23.85 -20.03
N VAL A 374 4.82 23.87 -20.09
CA VAL A 374 4.04 25.11 -19.89
C VAL A 374 4.22 25.66 -18.48
N THR A 375 4.17 24.79 -17.46
CA THR A 375 4.33 25.23 -16.07
C THR A 375 5.74 25.74 -15.78
N GLN A 376 6.77 25.19 -16.41
CA GLN A 376 8.14 25.71 -16.33
C GLN A 376 8.24 27.15 -16.88
N GLN A 377 7.67 27.40 -18.07
CA GLN A 377 7.61 28.76 -18.61
C GLN A 377 6.79 29.72 -17.72
N THR A 378 5.74 29.18 -17.08
CA THR A 378 4.92 29.97 -16.16
C THR A 378 5.71 30.43 -14.94
N ILE A 379 6.64 29.58 -14.40
CA ILE A 379 7.53 29.98 -13.30
C ILE A 379 8.39 31.19 -13.70
N GLU A 380 9.02 31.14 -14.87
CA GLU A 380 9.84 32.25 -15.36
C GLU A 380 9.03 33.55 -15.49
N ASN A 381 7.84 33.46 -16.10
CA ASN A 381 6.96 34.61 -16.27
C ASN A 381 6.48 35.19 -14.92
N THR A 382 6.08 34.34 -13.99
CA THR A 382 5.60 34.78 -12.66
C THR A 382 6.73 35.34 -11.79
N THR A 383 7.97 34.84 -11.93
CA THR A 383 9.15 35.44 -11.29
C THR A 383 9.36 36.88 -11.76
N ASN A 384 9.32 37.12 -13.07
CA ASN A 384 9.41 38.46 -13.61
C ASN A 384 8.24 39.37 -13.15
N GLN A 385 7.03 38.80 -13.02
CA GLN A 385 5.87 39.53 -12.51
C GLN A 385 6.07 40.01 -11.06
N ILE A 386 6.64 39.17 -10.19
CA ILE A 386 6.95 39.56 -8.79
C ILE A 386 7.94 40.74 -8.78
N ASP A 387 9.03 40.66 -9.54
CA ASP A 387 10.05 41.72 -9.59
C ASP A 387 9.49 43.05 -10.06
N LEU A 388 8.64 43.03 -11.10
CA LEU A 388 7.93 44.21 -11.59
C LEU A 388 6.95 44.74 -10.54
N ALA A 389 6.09 43.87 -9.96
CA ALA A 389 5.09 44.28 -8.98
C ALA A 389 5.76 44.85 -7.71
N LYS A 390 6.89 44.27 -7.27
CA LYS A 390 7.66 44.78 -6.15
C LYS A 390 8.26 46.16 -6.44
N THR A 391 8.83 46.33 -7.62
CA THR A 391 9.36 47.65 -8.07
C THR A 391 8.28 48.72 -8.03
N VAL A 392 7.08 48.42 -8.60
CA VAL A 392 5.94 49.33 -8.57
C VAL A 392 5.50 49.65 -7.14
N TYR A 393 5.39 48.65 -6.29
CA TYR A 393 5.03 48.84 -4.88
C TYR A 393 6.03 49.74 -4.13
N ASP A 394 7.34 49.46 -4.28
CA ASP A 394 8.41 50.25 -3.63
C ASP A 394 8.42 51.70 -4.12
N GLU A 395 8.18 51.94 -5.43
CA GLU A 395 8.04 53.27 -5.99
C GLU A 395 6.81 54.01 -5.44
N MET A 396 5.66 53.36 -5.38
CA MET A 396 4.44 53.97 -4.83
C MET A 396 4.60 54.35 -3.34
N VAL A 397 5.27 53.50 -2.55
CA VAL A 397 5.59 53.81 -1.15
C VAL A 397 6.54 55.04 -1.04
N LEU A 398 7.53 55.15 -1.93
CA LEU A 398 8.44 56.29 -1.95
C LEU A 398 7.71 57.55 -2.34
N GLN A 399 6.88 57.55 -3.41
CA GLN A 399 6.10 58.68 -3.89
C GLN A 399 5.09 59.17 -2.83
N GLN A 400 4.49 58.25 -2.06
CA GLN A 400 3.59 58.63 -0.97
C GLN A 400 4.33 59.37 0.15
N LYS A 401 5.58 58.96 0.50
CA LYS A 401 6.39 59.69 1.47
C LYS A 401 6.71 61.12 1.03
N GLN A 402 6.71 61.35 -0.31
CA GLN A 402 6.91 62.68 -0.91
C GLN A 402 5.59 63.44 -1.13
N GLY A 403 4.43 62.82 -0.80
CA GLY A 403 3.12 63.42 -0.95
C GLY A 403 2.60 63.44 -2.39
N THR A 404 3.21 62.69 -3.31
CA THR A 404 2.87 62.66 -4.73
C THR A 404 2.02 61.44 -5.17
N SER A 405 1.87 60.42 -4.33
CA SER A 405 0.98 59.27 -4.58
C SER A 405 -0.12 59.18 -3.52
N SER A 406 -1.28 58.71 -3.93
CA SER A 406 -2.42 58.45 -3.04
C SER A 406 -2.32 57.09 -2.33
N LEU A 407 -2.96 56.95 -1.14
CA LEU A 407 -3.07 55.67 -0.48
C LEU A 407 -3.71 54.60 -1.37
N THR A 408 -4.66 54.95 -2.22
CA THR A 408 -5.34 54.02 -3.13
C THR A 408 -4.37 53.40 -4.12
N GLU A 409 -3.41 54.17 -4.62
CA GLU A 409 -2.38 53.68 -5.55
C GLU A 409 -1.43 52.70 -4.85
N ILE A 410 -1.04 52.92 -3.58
CA ILE A 410 -0.25 51.98 -2.80
C ILE A 410 -1.02 50.69 -2.57
N LEU A 411 -2.30 50.75 -2.18
CA LEU A 411 -3.15 49.60 -1.97
C LEU A 411 -3.34 48.76 -3.24
N LEU A 412 -3.42 49.39 -4.40
CA LEU A 412 -3.49 48.70 -5.69
C LEU A 412 -2.18 48.01 -6.01
N ALA A 413 -1.03 48.70 -5.80
CA ALA A 413 0.29 48.10 -6.01
C ALA A 413 0.60 46.93 -5.02
N ASP A 414 0.18 47.05 -3.77
CA ASP A 414 0.28 45.99 -2.78
C ASP A 414 -0.56 44.77 -3.13
N ASN A 415 -1.79 44.99 -3.61
CA ASN A 415 -2.62 43.87 -4.08
C ASN A 415 -2.02 43.19 -5.30
N ALA A 416 -1.46 43.94 -6.26
CA ALA A 416 -0.78 43.38 -7.43
C ALA A 416 0.46 42.54 -7.02
N LEU A 417 1.24 43.02 -6.05
CA LEU A 417 2.39 42.28 -5.54
C LEU A 417 1.96 40.95 -4.87
N ARG A 418 0.89 40.98 -4.06
CA ARG A 418 0.36 39.76 -3.42
C ARG A 418 -0.16 38.76 -4.43
N GLU A 419 -0.86 39.24 -5.46
CA GLU A 419 -1.36 38.40 -6.56
C GLU A 419 -0.19 37.75 -7.31
N ALA A 420 0.88 38.52 -7.61
CA ALA A 420 2.08 37.99 -8.26
C ALA A 420 2.77 36.92 -7.39
N GLN A 421 2.91 37.14 -6.07
CA GLN A 421 3.43 36.17 -5.11
C GLN A 421 2.62 34.87 -5.10
N GLN A 422 1.29 34.97 -5.05
CA GLN A 422 0.40 33.81 -5.05
C GLN A 422 0.49 33.04 -6.39
N ASN A 423 0.55 33.74 -7.50
CA ASN A 423 0.67 33.14 -8.83
C ASN A 423 1.99 32.39 -8.99
N GLN A 424 3.11 32.93 -8.47
CA GLN A 424 4.41 32.25 -8.51
C GLN A 424 4.36 30.94 -7.69
N LEU A 425 3.84 30.97 -6.47
CA LEU A 425 3.71 29.75 -5.65
C LEU A 425 2.85 28.70 -6.35
N THR A 426 1.75 29.12 -7.00
CA THR A 426 0.89 28.23 -7.78
C THR A 426 1.66 27.62 -8.97
N ALA A 427 2.43 28.43 -9.71
CA ALA A 427 3.23 27.95 -10.83
C ALA A 427 4.28 26.91 -10.40
N ILE A 428 4.96 27.15 -9.28
CA ILE A 428 5.95 26.21 -8.73
C ILE A 428 5.31 24.88 -8.37
N ILE A 429 4.16 24.88 -7.65
CA ILE A 429 3.49 23.63 -7.27
C ILE A 429 2.98 22.86 -8.48
N ASP A 430 2.44 23.58 -9.49
CA ASP A 430 1.95 22.95 -10.72
C ASP A 430 3.07 22.32 -11.53
N TYR A 431 4.25 22.94 -11.56
CA TYR A 431 5.45 22.37 -12.16
C TYR A 431 5.89 21.10 -11.41
N LEU A 432 6.05 21.16 -10.07
CA LEU A 432 6.48 20.01 -9.26
C LEU A 432 5.52 18.83 -9.39
N LYS A 433 4.21 19.09 -9.45
CA LYS A 433 3.20 18.05 -9.68
C LYS A 433 3.28 17.47 -11.10
N ALA A 434 3.47 18.32 -12.11
CA ALA A 434 3.59 17.87 -13.51
C ALA A 434 4.87 17.04 -13.71
N ASP A 435 5.98 17.45 -13.12
CA ASP A 435 7.26 16.73 -13.14
C ASP A 435 7.16 15.36 -12.43
N LEU A 436 6.55 15.33 -11.26
CA LEU A 436 6.32 14.11 -10.51
C LEU A 436 5.38 13.14 -11.26
N GLU A 437 4.35 13.65 -11.93
CA GLU A 437 3.44 12.86 -12.75
C GLU A 437 4.16 12.27 -13.97
N LEU A 438 4.96 13.08 -14.67
CA LEU A 438 5.78 12.60 -15.79
C LEU A 438 6.78 11.53 -15.35
N LYS A 439 7.46 11.73 -14.22
CA LYS A 439 8.37 10.78 -13.61
C LYS A 439 7.69 9.44 -13.31
N LYS A 440 6.45 9.47 -12.82
CA LYS A 440 5.63 8.27 -12.59
C LYS A 440 5.26 7.57 -13.89
N LEU A 441 4.71 8.30 -14.87
CA LEU A 441 4.23 7.73 -16.13
C LEU A 441 5.34 7.13 -16.99
N THR A 442 6.56 7.66 -16.86
CA THR A 442 7.76 7.16 -17.54
C THR A 442 8.50 6.07 -16.77
N GLY A 443 7.98 5.61 -15.61
CA GLY A 443 8.59 4.55 -14.80
C GLY A 443 9.94 4.95 -14.18
N ASN A 444 10.15 6.25 -13.90
CA ASN A 444 11.38 6.76 -13.30
C ASN A 444 11.25 7.02 -11.78
N ILE A 445 10.13 6.63 -11.16
CA ILE A 445 10.04 6.56 -9.71
C ILE A 445 10.90 5.37 -9.25
N SER A 446 12.17 5.64 -8.94
CA SER A 446 13.06 4.65 -8.34
C SER A 446 13.12 4.89 -6.84
N ILE A 447 12.53 3.98 -6.10
CA ILE A 447 12.80 3.85 -4.67
C ILE A 447 14.09 3.04 -4.63
N LYS A 448 15.24 3.71 -4.34
CA LYS A 448 16.51 3.00 -4.21
C LYS A 448 16.37 1.94 -3.11
N ASN A 449 16.51 0.67 -3.51
CA ASN A 449 16.78 -0.43 -2.58
C ASN A 449 18.15 -0.26 -1.95
#